data_b4bb6c936c1e7c5e403c107b0668fdce
#
_entry.id   b4bb6c936c1e7c5e403c107b0668fdce
#
_cell.length_a   1.000
_cell.length_b   1.000
_cell.length_c   1.000
_cell.angle_alpha   90.00
_cell.angle_beta   90.00
_cell.angle_gamma   90.00
#
_symmetry.space_group_name_H-M   'P 1'
#
loop_
_entity.id
_entity.type
_entity.pdbx_description
1 polymer ?
#
loop_
_entity_poly.entity_id
_entity_poly.type
_entity_poly.pdbx_seq_one_letter_code
_entity_poly.pdbx_strand_id
1 'polypeptide(L)'
;MKNELPYEKTGNAIKGYVESVIAKSESRDCVVRAFASSFDVSYDFAHKYVADEFGRKPRKGTYGTVAKLVNMSDNLIKVNGKKICPLGVRHNDYMLRSLMYDVTVKGVTKKRNMTVGTFVKQNPKGTFFVLVKGHAFTIKDGIVIGNPEDATKTKRPMRCAFEIK
;
A
#
# COMPACT_ATOMS: atom_id res chain seq x y z
N MET A 1 13.42 -19.32 -13.21
CA MET A 1 12.71 -18.07 -13.60
C MET A 1 12.39 -17.26 -12.36
N LYS A 2 12.82 -16.03 -12.33
CA LYS A 2 12.41 -15.12 -11.24
C LYS A 2 10.93 -14.79 -11.46
N ASN A 3 10.09 -15.09 -10.49
CA ASN A 3 8.68 -14.68 -10.50
C ASN A 3 8.59 -13.19 -10.17
N GLU A 4 9.01 -12.36 -11.13
CA GLU A 4 8.89 -10.91 -10.99
C GLU A 4 7.48 -10.49 -11.39
N LEU A 5 6.91 -9.55 -10.62
CA LEU A 5 5.62 -8.95 -10.93
C LEU A 5 5.80 -7.80 -11.91
N PRO A 6 4.79 -7.48 -12.71
CA PRO A 6 4.79 -6.26 -13.49
C PRO A 6 5.07 -5.05 -12.60
N TYR A 7 5.90 -4.12 -13.08
CA TYR A 7 6.39 -3.01 -12.29
C TYR A 7 6.35 -1.69 -13.05
N GLU A 8 5.94 -0.65 -12.36
CA GLU A 8 5.99 0.72 -12.85
C GLU A 8 6.74 1.60 -11.84
N LYS A 9 7.70 2.38 -12.34
CA LYS A 9 8.47 3.31 -11.52
C LYS A 9 7.57 4.40 -10.95
N THR A 10 7.81 4.80 -9.71
CA THR A 10 7.08 5.89 -9.05
C THR A 10 7.10 7.18 -9.85
N GLY A 11 8.22 7.50 -10.50
CA GLY A 11 8.34 8.68 -11.34
C GLY A 11 7.38 8.73 -12.52
N ASN A 12 6.96 7.57 -13.04
CA ASN A 12 5.99 7.48 -14.14
C ASN A 12 4.56 7.42 -13.62
N ALA A 13 4.36 6.80 -12.45
CA ALA A 13 3.04 6.50 -11.91
C ALA A 13 2.45 7.62 -11.05
N ILE A 14 3.27 8.53 -10.54
CA ILE A 14 2.84 9.60 -9.63
C ILE A 14 2.92 10.95 -10.32
N LYS A 15 1.77 11.61 -10.42
CA LYS A 15 1.66 12.96 -10.98
C LYS A 15 2.56 13.94 -10.24
N GLY A 16 3.34 14.71 -10.99
CA GLY A 16 4.20 15.75 -10.45
C GLY A 16 5.40 15.26 -9.66
N TYR A 17 5.68 13.95 -9.61
CA TYR A 17 6.79 13.41 -8.82
C TYR A 17 8.15 13.86 -9.37
N VAL A 18 8.34 13.78 -10.67
CA VAL A 18 9.63 14.11 -11.32
C VAL A 18 9.95 15.61 -11.20
N GLU A 19 8.94 16.45 -11.31
CA GLU A 19 9.05 17.91 -11.22
C GLU A 19 9.09 18.42 -9.78
N SER A 20 8.67 17.61 -8.82
CA SER A 20 8.54 18.03 -7.41
C SER A 20 9.89 18.38 -6.79
N VAL A 21 10.03 19.61 -6.32
CA VAL A 21 11.16 20.04 -5.51
C VAL A 21 11.16 19.32 -4.17
N ILE A 22 9.98 19.08 -3.60
CA ILE A 22 9.80 18.37 -2.33
C ILE A 22 10.30 16.93 -2.47
N ALA A 23 9.88 16.22 -3.51
CA ALA A 23 10.27 14.83 -3.73
C ALA A 23 11.79 14.65 -3.85
N LYS A 24 12.48 15.60 -4.47
CA LYS A 24 13.94 15.56 -4.63
C LYS A 24 14.71 15.67 -3.32
N SER A 25 14.12 16.28 -2.31
CA SER A 25 14.73 16.46 -0.99
C SER A 25 14.23 15.46 0.06
N GLU A 26 13.25 14.61 -0.29
CA GLU A 26 12.64 13.66 0.64
C GLU A 26 13.37 12.32 0.69
N SER A 27 13.20 11.67 1.83
CA SER A 27 13.61 10.30 2.08
C SER A 27 12.58 9.61 2.96
N ARG A 28 12.58 8.27 3.00
CA ARG A 28 11.64 7.47 3.81
C ARG A 28 10.17 7.84 3.56
N ASP A 29 9.84 8.13 2.33
CA ASP A 29 8.55 8.66 1.89
C ASP A 29 7.66 7.58 1.21
N CYS A 30 7.88 6.32 1.52
CA CYS A 30 7.15 5.21 0.92
C CYS A 30 5.61 5.33 1.12
N VAL A 31 5.16 5.78 2.28
CA VAL A 31 3.73 6.02 2.56
C VAL A 31 3.19 7.18 1.70
N VAL A 32 3.96 8.26 1.54
CA VAL A 32 3.58 9.38 0.68
C VAL A 32 3.41 8.93 -0.78
N ARG A 33 4.38 8.17 -1.29
CA ARG A 33 4.34 7.64 -2.66
C ARG A 33 3.19 6.65 -2.86
N ALA A 34 2.98 5.75 -1.90
CA ALA A 34 1.86 4.81 -1.93
C ALA A 34 0.52 5.55 -1.87
N PHE A 35 0.40 6.59 -1.06
CA PHE A 35 -0.79 7.42 -0.99
C PHE A 35 -1.07 8.14 -2.33
N ALA A 36 -0.05 8.76 -2.90
CA ALA A 36 -0.18 9.46 -4.18
C ALA A 36 -0.63 8.53 -5.31
N SER A 37 0.01 7.37 -5.45
CA SER A 37 -0.31 6.41 -6.52
C SER A 37 -1.64 5.70 -6.31
N SER A 38 -2.02 5.39 -5.07
CA SER A 38 -3.28 4.69 -4.80
C SER A 38 -4.51 5.60 -4.90
N PHE A 39 -4.41 6.85 -4.48
CA PHE A 39 -5.50 7.83 -4.58
C PHE A 39 -5.48 8.65 -5.87
N ASP A 40 -4.50 8.43 -6.72
CA ASP A 40 -4.34 9.16 -7.98
C ASP A 40 -4.28 10.68 -7.79
N VAL A 41 -3.47 11.11 -6.82
CA VAL A 41 -3.21 12.51 -6.51
C VAL A 41 -1.73 12.83 -6.77
N SER A 42 -1.40 14.12 -6.86
CA SER A 42 -0.01 14.54 -7.02
C SER A 42 0.84 14.19 -5.80
N TYR A 43 2.15 14.06 -6.02
CA TYR A 43 3.09 13.83 -4.92
C TYR A 43 3.00 14.94 -3.86
N ASP A 44 2.99 16.21 -4.27
CA ASP A 44 2.96 17.34 -3.35
C ASP A 44 1.66 17.39 -2.54
N PHE A 45 0.52 17.05 -3.14
CA PHE A 45 -0.73 16.88 -2.41
C PHE A 45 -0.63 15.76 -1.37
N ALA A 46 -0.15 14.59 -1.78
CA ALA A 46 0.01 13.45 -0.88
C ALA A 46 0.97 13.77 0.27
N HIS A 47 2.08 14.42 -0.04
CA HIS A 47 3.06 14.85 0.95
C HIS A 47 2.44 15.74 2.02
N LYS A 48 1.69 16.77 1.60
CA LYS A 48 0.99 17.67 2.51
C LYS A 48 -0.07 16.92 3.32
N TYR A 49 -0.89 16.10 2.66
CA TYR A 49 -1.95 15.33 3.32
C TYR A 49 -1.41 14.40 4.40
N VAL A 50 -0.37 13.63 4.09
CA VAL A 50 0.25 12.70 5.05
C VAL A 50 0.94 13.46 6.18
N ALA A 51 1.53 14.63 5.91
CA ALA A 51 2.09 15.47 6.97
C ALA A 51 1.00 16.00 7.92
N ASP A 52 -0.08 16.55 7.37
CA ASP A 52 -1.15 17.17 8.16
C ASP A 52 -1.99 16.13 8.90
N GLU A 53 -2.41 15.07 8.22
CA GLU A 53 -3.38 14.10 8.74
C GLU A 53 -2.72 12.91 9.45
N PHE A 54 -1.52 12.49 9.01
CA PHE A 54 -0.80 11.37 9.61
C PHE A 54 0.34 11.81 10.53
N GLY A 55 0.61 13.11 10.61
CA GLY A 55 1.65 13.65 11.47
C GLY A 55 3.08 13.38 11.02
N ARG A 56 3.28 13.06 9.72
CA ARG A 56 4.61 12.80 9.19
C ARG A 56 5.48 14.05 9.18
N LYS A 57 6.71 13.92 9.63
CA LYS A 57 7.73 14.99 9.59
C LYS A 57 8.64 14.82 8.36
N PRO A 58 9.21 15.91 7.82
CA PRO A 58 10.13 15.85 6.69
C PRO A 58 11.28 14.86 6.92
N ARG A 59 11.61 14.08 5.91
CA ARG A 59 12.64 13.03 5.89
C ARG A 59 12.49 11.94 6.96
N LYS A 60 11.32 11.83 7.56
CA LYS A 60 10.99 10.76 8.53
C LYS A 60 10.00 9.78 7.93
N GLY A 61 10.03 8.55 8.40
CA GLY A 61 9.00 7.59 8.09
C GLY A 61 7.65 8.00 8.67
N THR A 62 6.57 7.39 8.17
CA THR A 62 5.22 7.60 8.69
C THR A 62 4.91 6.51 9.70
N TYR A 63 4.52 6.90 10.89
CA TYR A 63 4.11 5.98 11.95
C TYR A 63 2.59 5.94 12.08
N GLY A 64 2.06 4.80 12.52
CA GLY A 64 0.62 4.65 12.76
C GLY A 64 -0.22 4.67 11.48
N THR A 65 0.37 4.35 10.33
CA THR A 65 -0.30 4.37 9.03
C THR A 65 -1.56 3.51 9.00
N VAL A 66 -1.50 2.29 9.55
CA VAL A 66 -2.67 1.38 9.60
C VAL A 66 -3.82 2.02 10.37
N ALA A 67 -3.55 2.56 11.56
CA ALA A 67 -4.56 3.21 12.38
C ALA A 67 -5.19 4.43 11.65
N LYS A 68 -4.39 5.21 10.96
CA LYS A 68 -4.88 6.36 10.18
C LYS A 68 -5.75 5.94 9.00
N LEU A 69 -5.35 4.93 8.25
CA LEU A 69 -6.14 4.40 7.14
C LEU A 69 -7.45 3.75 7.62
N VAL A 70 -7.42 3.03 8.74
CA VAL A 70 -8.63 2.48 9.36
C VAL A 70 -9.58 3.60 9.80
N ASN A 71 -9.05 4.65 10.44
CA ASN A 71 -9.84 5.81 10.83
C ASN A 71 -10.50 6.51 9.62
N MET A 72 -9.77 6.66 8.52
CA MET A 72 -10.33 7.21 7.28
C MET A 72 -11.48 6.34 6.75
N SER A 73 -11.32 5.01 6.80
CA SER A 73 -12.37 4.08 6.39
C SER A 73 -13.60 4.19 7.29
N ASP A 74 -13.42 4.19 8.60
CA ASP A 74 -14.51 4.26 9.58
C ASP A 74 -15.31 5.54 9.49
N ASN A 75 -14.65 6.64 9.21
CA ASN A 75 -15.27 7.96 9.09
C ASN A 75 -15.69 8.29 7.65
N LEU A 76 -15.63 7.33 6.73
CA LEU A 76 -16.02 7.49 5.32
C LEU A 76 -15.30 8.66 4.63
N ILE A 77 -14.05 8.91 5.04
CA ILE A 77 -13.23 9.97 4.46
C ILE A 77 -12.81 9.57 3.05
N LYS A 78 -13.08 10.44 2.10
CA LYS A 78 -12.68 10.27 0.71
C LYS A 78 -11.56 11.22 0.34
N VAL A 79 -10.67 10.76 -0.50
CA VAL A 79 -9.64 11.58 -1.13
C VAL A 79 -9.74 11.38 -2.63
N ASN A 80 -9.80 12.46 -3.39
CA ASN A 80 -10.02 12.43 -4.83
C ASN A 80 -11.25 11.58 -5.24
N GLY A 81 -12.33 11.67 -4.45
CA GLY A 81 -13.55 10.89 -4.66
C GLY A 81 -13.45 9.41 -4.33
N LYS A 82 -12.28 8.93 -3.91
CA LYS A 82 -12.02 7.52 -3.62
C LYS A 82 -12.11 7.25 -2.12
N LYS A 83 -12.69 6.10 -1.77
CA LYS A 83 -12.81 5.60 -0.40
C LYS A 83 -11.81 4.46 -0.14
N ILE A 84 -11.58 4.22 1.14
CA ILE A 84 -10.71 3.15 1.63
C ILE A 84 -11.56 1.98 2.12
N CYS A 85 -11.25 0.78 1.66
CA CYS A 85 -11.86 -0.46 2.12
C CYS A 85 -10.77 -1.39 2.67
N PRO A 86 -10.70 -1.56 4.02
CA PRO A 86 -9.72 -2.47 4.60
C PRO A 86 -9.97 -3.92 4.16
N LEU A 87 -8.90 -4.63 3.84
CA LEU A 87 -8.91 -6.05 3.55
C LEU A 87 -8.30 -6.80 4.73
N GLY A 88 -8.98 -7.84 5.19
CA GLY A 88 -8.56 -8.65 6.33
C GLY A 88 -9.42 -8.44 7.57
N VAL A 89 -9.10 -9.18 8.62
CA VAL A 89 -9.85 -9.18 9.88
C VAL A 89 -9.26 -8.13 10.82
N ARG A 90 -10.11 -7.27 11.37
CA ARG A 90 -9.72 -6.31 12.42
C ARG A 90 -9.31 -7.05 13.67
N HIS A 91 -8.21 -6.62 14.25
CA HIS A 91 -7.75 -7.14 15.55
C HIS A 91 -8.29 -6.31 16.72
N ASN A 92 -8.43 -5.02 16.51
CA ASN A 92 -9.09 -4.05 17.39
C ASN A 92 -9.44 -2.83 16.55
N ASP A 93 -9.86 -1.74 17.16
CA ASP A 93 -10.34 -0.55 16.44
C ASP A 93 -9.28 0.11 15.53
N TYR A 94 -8.02 -0.24 15.68
CA TYR A 94 -6.92 0.45 15.00
C TYR A 94 -5.93 -0.46 14.26
N MET A 95 -6.02 -1.77 14.45
CA MET A 95 -5.09 -2.72 13.87
C MET A 95 -5.80 -3.81 13.08
N LEU A 96 -5.31 -4.10 11.90
CA LEU A 96 -5.71 -5.26 11.11
C LEU A 96 -4.81 -6.44 11.46
N ARG A 97 -5.40 -7.63 11.48
CA ARG A 97 -4.59 -8.85 11.49
C ARG A 97 -3.86 -8.99 10.17
N SER A 98 -2.69 -9.59 10.20
CA SER A 98 -1.98 -9.96 8.99
C SER A 98 -2.89 -10.72 8.03
N LEU A 99 -2.82 -10.40 6.75
CA LEU A 99 -3.59 -11.09 5.73
C LEU A 99 -3.18 -12.55 5.67
N MET A 100 -4.19 -13.42 5.67
CA MET A 100 -4.01 -14.86 5.59
C MET A 100 -4.96 -15.42 4.52
N TYR A 101 -4.63 -16.59 4.01
CA TYR A 101 -5.47 -17.34 3.08
C TYR A 101 -5.48 -18.82 3.42
N ASP A 102 -6.52 -19.51 3.02
CA ASP A 102 -6.66 -20.94 3.26
C ASP A 102 -6.00 -21.75 2.14
N VAL A 103 -5.24 -22.76 2.55
CA VAL A 103 -4.64 -23.74 1.63
C VAL A 103 -5.08 -25.13 2.05
N THR A 104 -5.68 -25.87 1.13
CA THR A 104 -6.10 -27.25 1.36
C THR A 104 -5.11 -28.20 0.68
N VAL A 105 -4.47 -29.05 1.47
CA VAL A 105 -3.55 -30.09 0.99
C VAL A 105 -3.99 -31.43 1.59
N LYS A 106 -4.23 -32.42 0.77
CA LYS A 106 -4.68 -33.77 1.19
C LYS A 106 -5.89 -33.73 2.13
N GLY A 107 -6.88 -32.89 1.82
CA GLY A 107 -8.09 -32.73 2.62
C GLY A 107 -7.95 -31.94 3.92
N VAL A 108 -6.76 -31.44 4.24
CA VAL A 108 -6.52 -30.62 5.44
C VAL A 108 -6.37 -29.15 5.03
N THR A 109 -7.21 -28.29 5.60
CA THR A 109 -7.15 -26.84 5.38
C THR A 109 -6.30 -26.17 6.46
N LYS A 110 -5.30 -25.42 6.04
CA LYS A 110 -4.44 -24.61 6.90
C LYS A 110 -4.41 -23.17 6.46
N LYS A 111 -4.32 -22.26 7.42
CA LYS A 111 -4.10 -20.84 7.13
C LYS A 111 -2.63 -20.55 6.88
N ARG A 112 -2.34 -19.78 5.84
CA ARG A 112 -0.99 -19.30 5.51
C ARG A 112 -0.99 -17.79 5.40
N ASN A 113 0.16 -17.19 5.73
CA ASN A 113 0.36 -15.76 5.53
C ASN A 113 0.27 -15.42 4.04
N MET A 114 -0.48 -14.37 3.73
CA MET A 114 -0.54 -13.83 2.39
C MET A 114 0.82 -13.25 2.00
N THR A 115 1.32 -13.65 0.85
CA THR A 115 2.51 -13.04 0.24
C THR A 115 2.10 -12.07 -0.85
N VAL A 116 3.00 -11.15 -1.21
CA VAL A 116 2.76 -10.18 -2.28
C VAL A 116 2.38 -10.89 -3.58
N GLY A 117 3.12 -11.92 -3.97
CA GLY A 117 2.84 -12.68 -5.19
C GLY A 117 1.48 -13.39 -5.18
N THR A 118 1.11 -13.99 -4.05
CA THR A 118 -0.21 -14.63 -3.90
C THR A 118 -1.33 -13.61 -3.96
N PHE A 119 -1.15 -12.46 -3.29
CA PHE A 119 -2.14 -11.37 -3.30
C PHE A 119 -2.44 -10.89 -4.72
N VAL A 120 -1.40 -10.63 -5.52
CA VAL A 120 -1.56 -10.18 -6.91
C VAL A 120 -2.31 -11.22 -7.74
N LYS A 121 -2.01 -12.51 -7.58
CA LYS A 121 -2.71 -13.57 -8.29
C LYS A 121 -4.20 -13.64 -7.93
N GLN A 122 -4.54 -13.42 -6.68
CA GLN A 122 -5.93 -13.44 -6.20
C GLN A 122 -6.68 -12.15 -6.47
N ASN A 123 -5.97 -11.04 -6.64
CA ASN A 123 -6.54 -9.70 -6.87
C ASN A 123 -5.93 -9.06 -8.14
N PRO A 124 -6.23 -9.61 -9.33
CA PRO A 124 -5.61 -9.14 -10.58
C PRO A 124 -6.14 -7.77 -11.03
N LYS A 125 -7.22 -7.29 -10.44
CA LYS A 125 -7.85 -5.99 -10.72
C LYS A 125 -8.05 -5.20 -9.44
N GLY A 126 -8.05 -3.88 -9.57
CA GLY A 126 -8.25 -2.95 -8.48
C GLY A 126 -6.97 -2.24 -8.05
N THR A 127 -7.13 -1.25 -7.19
CA THR A 127 -6.04 -0.46 -6.64
C THR A 127 -5.93 -0.71 -5.14
N PHE A 128 -4.74 -1.06 -4.68
CA PHE A 128 -4.50 -1.46 -3.30
C PHE A 128 -3.31 -0.69 -2.72
N PHE A 129 -3.54 -0.10 -1.55
CA PHE A 129 -2.48 0.39 -0.68
C PHE A 129 -1.97 -0.77 0.15
N VAL A 130 -0.72 -1.16 -0.02
CA VAL A 130 -0.14 -2.38 0.57
C VAL A 130 0.90 -2.01 1.61
N LEU A 131 0.83 -2.68 2.77
CA LEU A 131 1.83 -2.58 3.83
C LEU A 131 2.49 -3.94 4.05
N VAL A 132 3.80 -3.91 4.01
CA VAL A 132 4.69 -4.98 4.44
C VAL A 132 5.51 -4.50 5.64
N LYS A 133 6.37 -5.32 6.21
CA LYS A 133 7.18 -4.90 7.37
C LYS A 133 8.05 -3.70 7.02
N GLY A 134 7.77 -2.57 7.67
CA GLY A 134 8.56 -1.33 7.54
C GLY A 134 8.48 -0.62 6.19
N HIS A 135 7.50 -0.96 5.34
CA HIS A 135 7.40 -0.40 4.00
C HIS A 135 5.95 -0.40 3.47
N ALA A 136 5.67 0.53 2.58
CA ALA A 136 4.38 0.66 1.89
C ALA A 136 4.58 0.87 0.39
N PHE A 137 3.67 0.33 -0.42
CA PHE A 137 3.63 0.54 -1.86
C PHE A 137 2.23 0.29 -2.41
N THR A 138 2.02 0.54 -3.68
CA THR A 138 0.73 0.37 -4.36
C THR A 138 0.77 -0.82 -5.31
N ILE A 139 -0.33 -1.54 -5.40
CA ILE A 139 -0.60 -2.51 -6.48
C ILE A 139 -1.84 -2.02 -7.21
N LYS A 140 -1.72 -1.81 -8.52
CA LYS A 140 -2.84 -1.38 -9.36
C LYS A 140 -2.97 -2.30 -10.57
N ASP A 141 -4.10 -2.98 -10.68
CA ASP A 141 -4.37 -3.96 -11.74
C ASP A 141 -3.23 -4.96 -11.94
N GLY A 142 -2.68 -5.47 -10.84
CA GLY A 142 -1.57 -6.41 -10.82
C GLY A 142 -0.19 -5.82 -11.05
N ILE A 143 -0.09 -4.50 -11.24
CA ILE A 143 1.18 -3.79 -11.44
C ILE A 143 1.65 -3.21 -10.11
N VAL A 144 2.89 -3.50 -9.73
CA VAL A 144 3.52 -2.95 -8.54
C VAL A 144 4.05 -1.54 -8.83
N ILE A 145 3.65 -0.58 -8.01
CA ILE A 145 4.12 0.81 -8.05
C ILE A 145 4.84 1.10 -6.75
N GLY A 146 6.14 1.20 -6.80
CA GLY A 146 6.97 1.37 -5.61
C GLY A 146 8.46 1.34 -5.93
N ASN A 147 9.23 0.67 -5.09
CA ASN A 147 10.63 0.39 -5.37
C ASN A 147 10.75 -0.88 -6.23
N PRO A 148 11.82 -1.03 -7.03
CA PRO A 148 12.02 -2.24 -7.86
C PRO A 148 11.93 -3.55 -7.06
N GLU A 149 12.40 -3.54 -5.82
CA GLU A 149 12.38 -4.68 -4.92
C GLU A 149 10.96 -5.15 -4.56
N ASP A 150 9.98 -4.26 -4.61
CA ASP A 150 8.59 -4.59 -4.30
C ASP A 150 7.98 -5.55 -5.32
N ALA A 151 8.47 -5.49 -6.56
CA ALA A 151 8.07 -6.40 -7.63
C ALA A 151 8.87 -7.73 -7.65
N THR A 152 10.07 -7.75 -7.10
CA THR A 152 10.95 -8.93 -7.13
C THR A 152 10.84 -9.79 -5.88
N LYS A 153 10.56 -9.21 -4.73
CA LYS A 153 10.41 -9.92 -3.45
C LYS A 153 8.98 -10.46 -3.26
N THR A 154 8.54 -11.28 -4.18
CA THR A 154 7.14 -11.77 -4.25
C THR A 154 6.73 -12.67 -3.09
N LYS A 155 7.69 -13.27 -2.39
CA LYS A 155 7.45 -14.12 -1.20
C LYS A 155 7.35 -13.32 0.10
N ARG A 156 7.49 -11.99 0.04
CA ARG A 156 7.38 -11.14 1.22
C ARG A 156 5.97 -11.23 1.82
N PRO A 157 5.84 -11.50 3.14
CA PRO A 157 4.54 -11.49 3.80
C PRO A 157 3.92 -10.10 3.82
N MET A 158 2.61 -10.03 3.59
CA MET A 158 1.85 -8.79 3.70
C MET A 158 1.31 -8.63 5.12
N ARG A 159 1.44 -7.42 5.66
CA ARG A 159 0.81 -7.09 6.94
C ARG A 159 -0.67 -6.80 6.75
N CYS A 160 -1.00 -5.94 5.82
CA CYS A 160 -2.37 -5.61 5.47
C CYS A 160 -2.43 -4.95 4.10
N ALA A 161 -3.64 -4.83 3.59
CA ALA A 161 -3.94 -4.09 2.37
C ALA A 161 -5.26 -3.34 2.53
N PHE A 162 -5.37 -2.23 1.80
CA PHE A 162 -6.58 -1.43 1.71
C PHE A 162 -6.91 -1.26 0.23
N GLU A 163 -8.11 -1.61 -0.16
CA GLU A 163 -8.60 -1.31 -1.50
C GLU A 163 -9.03 0.14 -1.57
N ILE A 164 -8.58 0.83 -2.61
CA ILE A 164 -8.88 2.24 -2.86
C ILE A 164 -9.80 2.31 -4.08
N LYS A 165 -11.03 2.73 -3.88
CA LYS A 165 -12.05 2.76 -4.94
C LYS A 165 -13.09 3.86 -4.81
#